data_47d050663060fbe1dd188d9ff7dbb125
#
_entry.id   47d050663060fbe1dd188d9ff7dbb125
#
_cell.length_a   1.000
_cell.length_b   1.000
_cell.length_c   1.000
_cell.angle_alpha   90.00
_cell.angle_beta   90.00
_cell.angle_gamma   90.00
#
_symmetry.space_group_name_H-M   'P 1'
#
loop_
_entity.id
_entity.type
_entity.pdbx_description
1 polymer ?
#
loop_
_entity_poly.entity_id
_entity_poly.type
_entity_poly.pdbx_seq_one_letter_code
_entity_poly.pdbx_strand_id
1 'polypeptide(L)'
;MKKIIYSLLAMSVSILILTSCSTTYTQSASNQKEEVKTSQKATITLQENGQNFSEKEVVFKKGDDLLSILKRNFEVKEDNGFITSFEGHSQDEKNQLYWMFTVDGKSATTGAKEIKLNDGQSVIFNLSKL
;
A
#
# COMPACT_ATOMS: atom_id res chain seq x y z
N MET A 1 -2.05 -58.24 16.23
CA MET A 1 -1.72 -59.56 15.58
C MET A 1 -1.24 -59.28 14.16
N LYS A 2 0.02 -59.69 13.92
CA LYS A 2 0.53 -60.27 12.67
C LYS A 2 0.43 -59.37 11.43
N LYS A 3 1.41 -59.15 10.62
CA LYS A 3 2.83 -59.56 10.37
C LYS A 3 3.23 -58.77 9.15
N ILE A 4 4.30 -57.99 9.17
CA ILE A 4 5.59 -58.31 8.59
C ILE A 4 5.49 -59.06 7.26
N ILE A 5 5.98 -58.49 6.17
CA ILE A 5 6.88 -59.16 5.24
C ILE A 5 7.72 -58.14 4.48
N TYR A 6 8.98 -58.34 4.56
CA TYR A 6 10.09 -57.76 3.85
C TYR A 6 10.04 -58.02 2.33
N SER A 7 10.55 -57.15 1.50
CA SER A 7 11.35 -57.59 0.38
C SER A 7 12.35 -56.55 -0.02
N LEU A 8 13.58 -56.86 0.24
CA LEU A 8 14.81 -56.34 -0.32
C LEU A 8 14.91 -56.68 -1.81
N LEU A 9 15.47 -55.79 -2.61
CA LEU A 9 16.48 -56.02 -3.65
C LEU A 9 16.72 -54.66 -4.32
N ALA A 10 17.78 -53.97 -4.10
CA ALA A 10 19.18 -54.12 -4.50
C ALA A 10 19.44 -53.92 -6.02
N MET A 11 20.46 -53.09 -6.22
CA MET A 11 21.31 -52.91 -7.39
C MET A 11 20.94 -51.75 -8.32
N SER A 12 21.66 -50.66 -8.13
CA SER A 12 22.92 -50.26 -8.81
C SER A 12 22.78 -50.15 -10.32
N VAL A 13 23.05 -48.95 -10.84
CA VAL A 13 24.07 -48.72 -11.84
C VAL A 13 24.33 -47.23 -11.95
N SER A 14 25.51 -46.85 -11.68
CA SER A 14 26.16 -45.58 -12.00
C SER A 14 26.20 -45.40 -13.50
N ILE A 15 25.70 -44.31 -14.00
CA ILE A 15 26.19 -43.77 -15.30
C ILE A 15 26.46 -42.27 -15.13
N LEU A 16 27.71 -41.98 -14.93
CA LEU A 16 28.29 -40.67 -15.17
C LEU A 16 28.24 -40.42 -16.71
N ILE A 17 27.38 -39.52 -17.11
CA ILE A 17 27.53 -38.90 -18.42
C ILE A 17 27.77 -37.43 -18.22
N LEU A 18 29.03 -37.07 -18.20
CA LEU A 18 29.52 -35.72 -18.45
C LEU A 18 29.33 -35.44 -19.93
N THR A 19 28.20 -34.88 -20.30
CA THR A 19 28.08 -34.17 -21.56
C THR A 19 28.14 -32.67 -21.28
N SER A 20 29.35 -32.18 -21.42
CA SER A 20 29.65 -30.79 -21.64
C SER A 20 28.98 -30.35 -22.94
N CYS A 21 27.80 -29.79 -22.85
CA CYS A 21 27.22 -28.98 -23.92
C CYS A 21 27.47 -27.52 -23.60
N SER A 22 28.54 -27.00 -24.18
CA SER A 22 28.69 -25.57 -24.40
C SER A 22 27.56 -25.11 -25.33
N THR A 23 26.45 -24.73 -24.78
CA THR A 23 25.46 -23.97 -25.53
C THR A 23 25.72 -22.51 -25.21
N THR A 24 26.31 -21.84 -26.17
CA THR A 24 26.37 -20.38 -26.21
C THR A 24 24.95 -19.83 -26.20
N TYR A 25 24.45 -19.49 -25.03
CA TYR A 25 23.26 -18.66 -24.96
C TYR A 25 23.69 -17.24 -25.27
N THR A 26 23.34 -16.81 -26.46
CA THR A 26 23.24 -15.39 -26.76
C THR A 26 22.29 -14.79 -25.73
N GLN A 27 22.83 -14.17 -24.71
CA GLN A 27 22.07 -13.29 -23.83
C GLN A 27 21.56 -12.14 -24.69
N SER A 28 20.33 -12.25 -25.14
CA SER A 28 19.53 -11.06 -25.40
C SER A 28 19.46 -10.34 -24.07
N ALA A 29 20.26 -9.31 -23.93
CA ALA A 29 20.11 -8.33 -22.88
C ALA A 29 18.79 -7.62 -23.10
N SER A 30 17.72 -8.20 -22.60
CA SER A 30 16.55 -7.41 -22.26
C SER A 30 16.97 -6.55 -21.10
N ASN A 31 17.27 -5.29 -21.36
CA ASN A 31 17.30 -4.24 -20.38
C ASN A 31 15.91 -4.16 -19.74
N GLN A 32 15.59 -5.09 -18.87
CA GLN A 32 14.69 -4.83 -17.78
C GLN A 32 15.43 -3.87 -16.86
N LYS A 33 15.29 -2.59 -17.17
CA LYS A 33 15.43 -1.55 -16.18
C LYS A 33 14.52 -1.99 -15.04
N GLU A 34 15.09 -2.57 -14.00
CA GLU A 34 14.42 -2.70 -12.72
C GLU A 34 13.99 -1.30 -12.34
N GLU A 35 12.75 -0.95 -12.69
CA GLU A 35 12.06 0.08 -11.95
C GLU A 35 12.06 -0.43 -10.51
N VAL A 36 12.97 0.09 -9.73
CA VAL A 36 12.91 0.01 -8.28
C VAL A 36 11.54 0.60 -7.96
N LYS A 37 10.59 -0.30 -7.75
CA LYS A 37 9.21 0.01 -7.43
C LYS A 37 9.25 0.63 -6.04
N THR A 38 9.56 1.92 -5.96
CA THR A 38 9.51 2.71 -4.74
C THR A 38 8.05 2.96 -4.37
N SER A 39 7.31 1.89 -4.17
CA SER A 39 5.97 1.96 -3.60
C SER A 39 6.13 2.18 -2.10
N GLN A 40 5.57 3.27 -1.63
CA GLN A 40 5.50 3.66 -0.23
C GLN A 40 4.12 3.32 0.32
N LYS A 41 4.00 3.23 1.63
CA LYS A 41 2.76 2.92 2.33
C LYS A 41 2.46 3.98 3.37
N ALA A 42 1.19 4.21 3.61
CA ALA A 42 0.71 5.04 4.71
C ALA A 42 -0.60 4.48 5.25
N THR A 43 -0.89 4.76 6.51
CA THR A 43 -2.18 4.43 7.12
C THR A 43 -3.07 5.66 7.12
N ILE A 44 -4.26 5.54 6.57
CA ILE A 44 -5.28 6.59 6.56
C ILE A 44 -6.40 6.16 7.47
N THR A 45 -6.67 6.94 8.52
CA THR A 45 -7.76 6.71 9.47
C THR A 45 -8.80 7.81 9.32
N LEU A 46 -10.07 7.44 9.22
CA LEU A 46 -11.20 8.36 9.17
C LEU A 46 -11.95 8.34 10.50
N GLN A 47 -12.18 9.52 11.04
CA GLN A 47 -12.88 9.73 12.30
C GLN A 47 -14.05 10.67 12.14
N GLU A 48 -15.07 10.48 12.96
CA GLU A 48 -16.12 11.46 13.24
C GLU A 48 -16.18 11.71 14.73
N ASN A 49 -16.04 12.96 15.15
CA ASN A 49 -15.96 13.35 16.55
C ASN A 49 -14.93 12.54 17.37
N GLY A 50 -13.77 12.23 16.76
CA GLY A 50 -12.70 11.48 17.38
C GLY A 50 -12.88 9.95 17.42
N GLN A 51 -13.98 9.43 16.85
CA GLN A 51 -14.23 7.99 16.77
C GLN A 51 -13.89 7.44 15.38
N ASN A 52 -13.05 6.42 15.32
CA ASN A 52 -12.68 5.77 14.07
C ASN A 52 -13.87 5.06 13.46
N PHE A 53 -14.15 5.31 12.19
CA PHE A 53 -15.13 4.55 11.44
C PHE A 53 -14.52 3.85 10.20
N SER A 54 -13.33 4.25 9.78
CA SER A 54 -12.61 3.59 8.70
C SER A 54 -11.10 3.72 8.90
N GLU A 55 -10.36 2.68 8.56
CA GLU A 55 -8.89 2.68 8.53
C GLU A 55 -8.41 1.84 7.35
N LYS A 56 -7.43 2.35 6.61
CA LYS A 56 -6.91 1.68 5.44
C LYS A 56 -5.42 1.96 5.23
N GLU A 57 -4.64 0.90 5.01
CA GLU A 57 -3.28 1.05 4.48
C GLU A 57 -3.39 1.33 2.97
N VAL A 58 -2.74 2.39 2.52
CA VAL A 58 -2.69 2.80 1.12
C VAL A 58 -1.28 2.70 0.58
N VAL A 59 -1.17 2.33 -0.70
CA VAL A 59 0.11 2.25 -1.41
C VAL A 59 0.19 3.40 -2.40
N PHE A 60 1.33 4.08 -2.45
CA PHE A 60 1.53 5.24 -3.30
C PHE A 60 2.96 5.32 -3.83
N LYS A 61 3.21 6.18 -4.79
CA LYS A 61 4.55 6.45 -5.32
C LYS A 61 5.15 7.67 -4.61
N LYS A 62 6.46 7.64 -4.40
CA LYS A 62 7.18 8.81 -3.88
C LYS A 62 6.87 10.05 -4.72
N GLY A 63 6.42 11.11 -4.07
CA GLY A 63 6.07 12.37 -4.72
C GLY A 63 4.59 12.53 -5.08
N ASP A 64 3.76 11.48 -4.93
CA ASP A 64 2.32 11.65 -5.01
C ASP A 64 1.84 12.62 -3.92
N ASP A 65 0.88 13.47 -4.26
CA ASP A 65 0.21 14.30 -3.26
C ASP A 65 -0.89 13.51 -2.53
N LEU A 66 -1.16 13.90 -1.28
CA LEU A 66 -2.12 13.20 -0.43
C LEU A 66 -3.52 13.15 -1.07
N LEU A 67 -3.98 14.24 -1.70
CA LEU A 67 -5.29 14.28 -2.33
C LEU A 67 -5.43 13.23 -3.44
N SER A 68 -4.40 13.08 -4.27
CA SER A 68 -4.36 12.04 -5.32
C SER A 68 -4.37 10.64 -4.74
N ILE A 69 -3.66 10.41 -3.62
CA ILE A 69 -3.69 9.13 -2.90
C ILE A 69 -5.10 8.83 -2.39
N LEU A 70 -5.74 9.83 -1.77
CA LEU A 70 -7.09 9.68 -1.24
C LEU A 70 -8.11 9.37 -2.32
N LYS A 71 -8.12 10.11 -3.43
CA LYS A 71 -9.06 9.90 -4.55
C LYS A 71 -8.94 8.53 -5.20
N ARG A 72 -7.77 7.89 -5.16
CA ARG A 72 -7.58 6.51 -5.67
C ARG A 72 -8.11 5.44 -4.73
N ASN A 73 -8.23 5.74 -3.44
CA ASN A 73 -8.50 4.74 -2.41
C ASN A 73 -9.84 4.89 -1.72
N PHE A 74 -10.48 6.06 -1.83
CA PHE A 74 -11.69 6.42 -1.11
C PHE A 74 -12.64 7.25 -1.99
N GLU A 75 -13.91 7.30 -1.61
CA GLU A 75 -14.84 8.28 -2.15
C GLU A 75 -14.60 9.63 -1.48
N VAL A 76 -14.05 10.58 -2.25
CA VAL A 76 -13.68 11.90 -1.74
C VAL A 76 -14.26 13.01 -2.59
N LYS A 77 -14.89 14.00 -1.95
CA LYS A 77 -15.21 15.29 -2.55
C LYS A 77 -14.32 16.37 -1.94
N GLU A 78 -13.89 17.31 -2.76
CA GLU A 78 -13.00 18.38 -2.33
C GLU A 78 -13.34 19.69 -3.03
N ASP A 79 -12.96 20.78 -2.43
CA ASP A 79 -12.98 22.11 -3.01
C ASP A 79 -11.61 22.77 -2.76
N ASN A 80 -10.94 23.18 -3.86
CA ASN A 80 -9.63 23.82 -3.83
C ASN A 80 -8.57 23.08 -2.98
N GLY A 81 -8.61 21.74 -2.96
CA GLY A 81 -7.68 20.90 -2.21
C GLY A 81 -8.08 20.61 -0.75
N PHE A 82 -9.21 21.17 -0.27
CA PHE A 82 -9.77 20.89 1.03
C PHE A 82 -10.87 19.84 0.91
N ILE A 83 -10.84 18.84 1.77
CA ILE A 83 -11.82 17.76 1.77
C ILE A 83 -13.17 18.30 2.28
N THR A 84 -14.22 18.08 1.50
CA THR A 84 -15.60 18.48 1.86
C THR A 84 -16.47 17.28 2.18
N SER A 85 -16.13 16.09 1.66
CA SER A 85 -16.82 14.84 1.98
C SER A 85 -15.86 13.65 1.86
N PHE A 86 -15.99 12.69 2.76
CA PHE A 86 -15.18 11.49 2.81
C PHE A 86 -16.11 10.28 3.08
N GLU A 87 -16.14 9.29 2.17
CA GLU A 87 -16.96 8.08 2.33
C GLU A 87 -18.41 8.38 2.71
N GLY A 88 -19.02 9.41 2.10
CA GLY A 88 -20.38 9.83 2.37
C GLY A 88 -20.56 10.76 3.57
N HIS A 89 -19.54 10.95 4.41
CA HIS A 89 -19.59 11.90 5.53
C HIS A 89 -19.18 13.29 5.07
N SER A 90 -20.12 14.22 5.04
CA SER A 90 -19.90 15.58 4.54
C SER A 90 -19.72 16.58 5.67
N GLN A 91 -18.89 17.59 5.42
CA GLN A 91 -18.83 18.76 6.30
C GLN A 91 -20.18 19.48 6.35
N ASP A 92 -20.46 20.16 7.44
CA ASP A 92 -21.66 20.96 7.65
C ASP A 92 -21.29 22.32 8.23
N GLU A 93 -21.27 23.34 7.37
CA GLU A 93 -20.88 24.69 7.75
C GLU A 93 -21.85 25.30 8.77
N LYS A 94 -23.14 24.96 8.70
CA LYS A 94 -24.15 25.48 9.63
C LYS A 94 -23.89 25.00 11.07
N ASN A 95 -23.42 23.77 11.19
CA ASN A 95 -23.08 23.16 12.47
C ASN A 95 -21.58 23.25 12.81
N GLN A 96 -20.81 23.97 12.00
CA GLN A 96 -19.37 24.16 12.15
C GLN A 96 -18.58 22.82 12.14
N LEU A 97 -19.07 21.83 11.40
CA LEU A 97 -18.38 20.54 11.21
C LEU A 97 -17.50 20.61 9.99
N TYR A 98 -16.21 20.36 10.19
CA TYR A 98 -15.21 20.40 9.13
C TYR A 98 -14.29 19.20 9.16
N TRP A 99 -13.82 18.79 7.99
CA TRP A 99 -12.77 17.82 7.85
C TRP A 99 -11.41 18.45 8.15
N MET A 100 -10.82 18.06 9.26
CA MET A 100 -9.44 18.41 9.63
C MET A 100 -8.59 17.16 9.61
N PHE A 101 -7.28 17.31 9.45
CA PHE A 101 -6.40 16.15 9.49
C PHE A 101 -5.05 16.43 10.14
N THR A 102 -4.43 15.35 10.58
CA THR A 102 -3.07 15.34 11.11
C THR A 102 -2.22 14.36 10.32
N VAL A 103 -0.93 14.64 10.21
CA VAL A 103 0.09 13.73 9.70
C VAL A 103 1.07 13.44 10.84
N ASP A 104 1.17 12.19 11.25
CA ASP A 104 1.95 11.76 12.42
C ASP A 104 1.64 12.60 13.67
N GLY A 105 0.35 12.88 13.89
CA GLY A 105 -0.14 13.66 15.02
C GLY A 105 0.05 15.17 14.94
N LYS A 106 0.64 15.69 13.84
CA LYS A 106 0.79 17.13 13.61
C LYS A 106 -0.35 17.63 12.73
N SER A 107 -1.05 18.67 13.19
CA SER A 107 -2.15 19.28 12.43
C SER A 107 -1.63 19.85 11.11
N ALA A 108 -2.35 19.52 10.03
CA ALA A 108 -2.08 20.12 8.74
C ALA A 108 -2.55 21.58 8.71
N THR A 109 -1.73 22.41 8.12
CA THR A 109 -2.02 23.86 7.93
C THR A 109 -2.34 24.21 6.48
N THR A 110 -2.26 23.22 5.58
CA THR A 110 -2.53 23.33 4.15
C THR A 110 -3.49 22.24 3.70
N GLY A 111 -4.04 22.36 2.50
CA GLY A 111 -4.91 21.34 1.92
C GLY A 111 -4.15 20.05 1.54
N ALA A 112 -4.90 18.95 1.43
CA ALA A 112 -4.32 17.65 1.10
C ALA A 112 -3.55 17.62 -0.23
N LYS A 113 -3.84 18.51 -1.16
CA LYS A 113 -3.13 18.65 -2.44
C LYS A 113 -1.66 19.06 -2.27
N GLU A 114 -1.34 19.78 -1.22
CA GLU A 114 0.02 20.27 -0.97
C GLU A 114 0.87 19.33 -0.13
N ILE A 115 0.25 18.33 0.49
CA ILE A 115 0.91 17.37 1.37
C ILE A 115 1.49 16.21 0.53
N LYS A 116 2.75 15.91 0.77
CA LYS A 116 3.43 14.72 0.24
C LYS A 116 3.82 13.81 1.40
N LEU A 117 3.37 12.57 1.33
CA LEU A 117 3.66 11.58 2.38
C LEU A 117 5.02 10.91 2.16
N ASN A 118 5.59 10.46 3.26
CA ASN A 118 6.71 9.54 3.28
C ASN A 118 6.23 8.14 3.67
N ASP A 119 7.06 7.15 3.43
CA ASP A 119 6.77 5.77 3.79
C ASP A 119 6.53 5.61 5.30
N GLY A 120 5.50 4.86 5.65
CA GLY A 120 5.14 4.53 7.03
C GLY A 120 4.37 5.62 7.79
N GLN A 121 4.03 6.76 7.17
CA GLN A 121 3.30 7.81 7.86
C GLN A 121 1.83 7.44 8.13
N SER A 122 1.30 8.03 9.19
CA SER A 122 -0.11 7.93 9.59
C SER A 122 -0.82 9.26 9.39
N VAL A 123 -1.96 9.22 8.72
CA VAL A 123 -2.83 10.38 8.51
C VAL A 123 -4.18 10.10 9.13
N ILE A 124 -4.63 10.99 10.00
CA ILE A 124 -5.94 10.90 10.63
C ILE A 124 -6.78 12.07 10.14
N PHE A 125 -7.86 11.78 9.44
CA PHE A 125 -8.90 12.72 9.09
C PHE A 125 -10.02 12.66 10.12
N ASN A 126 -10.43 13.79 10.66
CA ASN A 126 -11.49 13.86 11.65
C ASN A 126 -12.54 14.91 11.27
N LEU A 127 -13.77 14.49 11.10
CA LEU A 127 -14.91 15.37 10.96
C LEU A 127 -15.38 15.79 12.35
N SER A 128 -15.12 17.02 12.70
CA SER A 128 -15.46 17.54 14.03
C SER A 128 -15.75 19.04 14.02
N LYS A 129 -16.29 19.53 15.10
CA LYS A 129 -16.46 20.96 15.32
C LYS A 129 -15.11 21.65 15.50
N LEU A 130 -15.01 22.86 14.94
CA LEU A 130 -13.92 23.79 15.22
C LEU A 130 -14.02 24.34 16.66
#